data_2db4a79e35090688da78ba52ece61b4a
#
_entry.id   2db4a79e35090688da78ba52ece61b4a
#
_cell.length_a   1.000
_cell.length_b   1.000
_cell.length_c   1.000
_cell.angle_alpha   90.00
_cell.angle_beta   90.00
_cell.angle_gamma   90.00
#
_symmetry.space_group_name_H-M   'P 1'
#
loop_
_entity.id
_entity.type
_entity.pdbx_description
1 polymer ?
#
loop_
_entity_poly.entity_id
_entity_poly.type
_entity_poly.pdbx_seq_one_letter_code
_entity_poly.pdbx_strand_id
1 'polypeptide(L)'
;MSRISFRENGAEHNFWQNYTDLMSGFLIVFIITSLVAYGSYKVYVDLYHNKGITENNINDIVVNAELYKKIREFQEAQKSISRKYFKYNEEYQRFECTVNVTFAPESPVIPQNCYDQLVEAGKEIEDIIDKFKESANVSFKVVIEGRAAKSHNNPNPSNDQKAYAARLSYERARNLHLFWKNKGLLSNIEKQNGEVFISGSGFEGKGRYKGFGPNGEDRNKTFIIQIIPYITY
;
A
#
# COMPACT_ATOMS: atom_id res chain seq x y z
N MET A 1 -30.33 90.39 6.42
CA MET A 1 -30.99 89.07 6.21
C MET A 1 -29.93 88.11 5.73
N SER A 2 -29.42 87.22 6.62
CA SER A 2 -28.42 86.26 6.36
C SER A 2 -29.09 84.96 5.97
N ARG A 3 -28.83 84.44 4.75
CA ARG A 3 -29.26 83.11 4.31
C ARG A 3 -28.28 82.04 4.82
N ILE A 4 -28.78 81.23 5.75
CA ILE A 4 -28.04 79.99 6.18
C ILE A 4 -28.26 78.94 5.11
N SER A 5 -27.20 78.57 4.41
CA SER A 5 -27.21 77.46 3.47
C SER A 5 -26.97 76.19 4.27
N PHE A 6 -27.92 75.31 4.30
CA PHE A 6 -27.76 73.96 4.81
C PHE A 6 -26.88 73.14 3.80
N ARG A 7 -25.70 72.78 4.22
CA ARG A 7 -24.85 71.84 3.52
C ARG A 7 -25.36 70.44 3.87
N GLU A 8 -26.10 69.83 2.97
CA GLU A 8 -26.47 68.41 3.10
C GLU A 8 -25.18 67.53 3.16
N ASN A 9 -25.13 66.70 4.17
CA ASN A 9 -24.00 65.81 4.44
C ASN A 9 -23.91 64.71 3.39
N GLY A 10 -23.04 64.83 2.42
CA GLY A 10 -22.71 63.83 1.43
C GLY A 10 -22.07 62.53 2.02
N ALA A 11 -21.82 62.51 3.33
CA ALA A 11 -21.21 61.37 4.00
C ALA A 11 -22.22 60.22 4.25
N GLU A 12 -23.49 60.52 4.51
CA GLU A 12 -24.52 59.47 4.71
C GLU A 12 -24.87 58.77 3.40
N HIS A 13 -24.89 59.47 2.29
CA HIS A 13 -25.18 58.86 0.97
C HIS A 13 -24.10 57.85 0.53
N ASN A 14 -22.82 58.14 0.82
CA ASN A 14 -21.73 57.24 0.52
C ASN A 14 -21.72 55.99 1.42
N PHE A 15 -22.15 56.10 2.68
CA PHE A 15 -22.22 54.96 3.59
C PHE A 15 -23.25 53.92 3.13
N TRP A 16 -24.45 54.35 2.80
CA TRP A 16 -25.51 53.46 2.30
C TRP A 16 -25.16 52.81 0.97
N GLN A 17 -24.49 53.52 0.10
CA GLN A 17 -24.02 53.00 -1.21
C GLN A 17 -22.96 51.93 -1.03
N ASN A 18 -21.96 52.14 -0.18
CA ASN A 18 -20.93 51.15 0.15
C ASN A 18 -21.50 49.92 0.88
N TYR A 19 -22.51 50.15 1.77
CA TYR A 19 -23.18 49.05 2.44
C TYR A 19 -24.00 48.18 1.47
N THR A 20 -24.69 48.81 0.52
CA THR A 20 -25.45 48.09 -0.50
C THR A 20 -24.53 47.30 -1.43
N ASP A 21 -23.38 47.83 -1.82
CA ASP A 21 -22.38 47.14 -2.63
C ASP A 21 -21.80 45.92 -1.88
N LEU A 22 -21.46 46.09 -0.60
CA LEU A 22 -20.97 45.03 0.23
C LEU A 22 -22.02 43.90 0.38
N MET A 23 -23.28 44.29 0.67
CA MET A 23 -24.37 43.32 0.80
C MET A 23 -24.71 42.63 -0.50
N SER A 24 -24.65 43.35 -1.63
CA SER A 24 -24.83 42.77 -2.96
C SER A 24 -23.72 41.75 -3.28
N GLY A 25 -22.49 42.06 -2.92
CA GLY A 25 -21.35 41.15 -3.07
C GLY A 25 -21.55 39.85 -2.25
N PHE A 26 -21.95 39.97 -0.97
CA PHE A 26 -22.24 38.81 -0.14
C PHE A 26 -23.43 38.00 -0.68
N LEU A 27 -24.49 38.66 -1.18
CA LEU A 27 -25.62 37.99 -1.78
C LEU A 27 -25.22 37.15 -3.01
N ILE A 28 -24.39 37.72 -3.90
CA ILE A 28 -23.89 37.00 -5.08
C ILE A 28 -23.06 35.81 -4.67
N VAL A 29 -22.13 35.95 -3.72
CA VAL A 29 -21.32 34.82 -3.21
C VAL A 29 -22.21 33.75 -2.61
N PHE A 30 -23.23 34.15 -1.81
CA PHE A 30 -24.17 33.19 -1.23
C PHE A 30 -25.00 32.45 -2.28
N ILE A 31 -25.44 33.12 -3.32
CA ILE A 31 -26.20 32.50 -4.43
C ILE A 31 -25.29 31.49 -5.16
N ILE A 32 -24.05 31.88 -5.48
CA ILE A 32 -23.11 30.98 -6.18
C ILE A 32 -22.80 29.75 -5.31
N THR A 33 -22.49 29.93 -4.05
CA THR A 33 -22.21 28.82 -3.14
C THR A 33 -23.42 27.90 -2.96
N SER A 34 -24.62 28.45 -2.88
CA SER A 34 -25.89 27.71 -2.78
C SER A 34 -26.14 26.90 -4.06
N LEU A 35 -25.90 27.48 -5.24
CA LEU A 35 -26.07 26.80 -6.51
C LEU A 35 -25.05 25.64 -6.66
N VAL A 36 -23.78 25.84 -6.27
CA VAL A 36 -22.76 24.79 -6.26
C VAL A 36 -23.14 23.67 -5.29
N ALA A 37 -23.56 24.02 -4.07
CA ALA A 37 -24.01 23.06 -3.08
C ALA A 37 -25.24 22.25 -3.57
N TYR A 38 -26.22 22.92 -4.16
CA TYR A 38 -27.38 22.25 -4.73
C TYR A 38 -27.04 21.37 -5.92
N GLY A 39 -26.16 21.85 -6.82
CA GLY A 39 -25.68 21.05 -7.96
C GLY A 39 -24.95 19.77 -7.49
N SER A 40 -24.06 19.91 -6.51
CA SER A 40 -23.36 18.77 -5.92
C SER A 40 -24.31 17.80 -5.22
N TYR A 41 -25.30 18.32 -4.49
CA TYR A 41 -26.34 17.51 -3.84
C TYR A 41 -27.20 16.76 -4.88
N LYS A 42 -27.59 17.42 -5.98
CA LYS A 42 -28.36 16.79 -7.05
C LYS A 42 -27.59 15.67 -7.74
N VAL A 43 -26.32 15.92 -8.07
CA VAL A 43 -25.44 14.88 -8.64
C VAL A 43 -25.29 13.69 -7.68
N TYR A 44 -25.14 13.97 -6.39
CA TYR A 44 -25.07 12.92 -5.36
C TYR A 44 -26.38 12.11 -5.30
N VAL A 45 -27.55 12.79 -5.28
CA VAL A 45 -28.86 12.14 -5.27
C VAL A 45 -29.12 11.37 -6.54
N ASP A 46 -28.76 11.92 -7.73
CA ASP A 46 -28.93 11.24 -9.02
C ASP A 46 -28.02 10.01 -9.12
N LEU A 47 -26.80 10.06 -8.58
CA LEU A 47 -25.92 8.90 -8.47
C LEU A 47 -26.48 7.81 -7.54
N TYR A 48 -27.18 8.21 -6.48
CA TYR A 48 -27.85 7.29 -5.56
C TYR A 48 -29.16 6.73 -6.14
N HIS A 49 -29.97 7.55 -6.82
CA HIS A 49 -31.25 7.13 -7.40
C HIS A 49 -31.11 6.39 -8.72
N ASN A 50 -30.18 6.79 -9.60
CA ASN A 50 -29.95 6.09 -10.87
C ASN A 50 -29.19 4.77 -10.73
N LYS A 51 -28.47 4.57 -9.61
CA LYS A 51 -28.02 3.24 -9.21
C LYS A 51 -29.06 2.46 -8.45
N GLY A 52 -30.36 2.62 -8.78
CA GLY A 52 -31.48 1.91 -8.15
C GLY A 52 -31.03 1.21 -6.86
N ILE A 53 -31.30 1.79 -5.68
CA ILE A 53 -31.11 1.07 -4.42
C ILE A 53 -32.18 -0.04 -4.43
N THR A 54 -31.91 -1.08 -5.21
CA THR A 54 -32.62 -2.33 -5.11
C THR A 54 -32.06 -3.07 -3.89
N GLU A 55 -32.86 -3.92 -3.29
CA GLU A 55 -32.46 -4.76 -2.15
C GLU A 55 -31.12 -5.49 -2.42
N ASN A 56 -30.84 -5.82 -3.67
CA ASN A 56 -29.57 -6.39 -4.13
C ASN A 56 -28.37 -5.43 -3.90
N ASN A 57 -28.54 -4.12 -4.14
CA ASN A 57 -27.45 -3.14 -3.97
C ASN A 57 -27.12 -2.89 -2.50
N ILE A 58 -28.09 -2.99 -1.60
CA ILE A 58 -27.83 -2.91 -0.14
C ILE A 58 -27.05 -4.13 0.31
N ASN A 59 -27.43 -5.32 -0.16
CA ASN A 59 -26.70 -6.54 0.15
C ASN A 59 -25.28 -6.49 -0.38
N ASP A 60 -25.05 -5.98 -1.60
CA ASP A 60 -23.71 -5.80 -2.18
C ASP A 60 -22.85 -4.80 -1.35
N ILE A 61 -23.46 -3.72 -0.85
CA ILE A 61 -22.77 -2.75 0.02
C ILE A 61 -22.39 -3.40 1.36
N VAL A 62 -23.29 -4.16 1.96
CA VAL A 62 -23.04 -4.86 3.23
C VAL A 62 -21.97 -5.92 3.06
N VAL A 63 -22.07 -6.75 2.02
CA VAL A 63 -21.08 -7.79 1.70
C VAL A 63 -19.70 -7.16 1.46
N ASN A 64 -19.63 -6.08 0.69
CA ASN A 64 -18.36 -5.38 0.46
C ASN A 64 -17.80 -4.77 1.76
N ALA A 65 -18.64 -4.22 2.62
CA ALA A 65 -18.19 -3.67 3.92
C ALA A 65 -17.63 -4.77 4.83
N GLU A 66 -18.25 -5.95 4.87
CA GLU A 66 -17.75 -7.11 5.62
C GLU A 66 -16.43 -7.63 5.05
N LEU A 67 -16.28 -7.69 3.72
CA LEU A 67 -15.04 -8.09 3.06
C LEU A 67 -13.90 -7.11 3.36
N TYR A 68 -14.16 -5.80 3.28
CA TYR A 68 -13.17 -4.79 3.68
C TYR A 68 -12.78 -4.89 5.16
N LYS A 69 -13.75 -5.21 6.03
CA LYS A 69 -13.47 -5.46 7.44
C LYS A 69 -12.54 -6.66 7.61
N LYS A 70 -12.79 -7.77 6.93
CA LYS A 70 -11.93 -8.96 6.96
C LYS A 70 -10.53 -8.69 6.43
N ILE A 71 -10.39 -7.92 5.33
CA ILE A 71 -9.08 -7.51 4.82
C ILE A 71 -8.32 -6.67 5.87
N ARG A 72 -9.01 -5.76 6.54
CA ARG A 72 -8.40 -4.95 7.61
C ARG A 72 -7.98 -5.82 8.81
N GLU A 73 -8.85 -6.73 9.24
CA GLU A 73 -8.53 -7.69 10.31
C GLU A 73 -7.31 -8.54 9.96
N PHE A 74 -7.18 -8.96 8.69
CA PHE A 74 -5.99 -9.65 8.20
C PHE A 74 -4.74 -8.77 8.29
N GLN A 75 -4.81 -7.52 7.85
CA GLN A 75 -3.70 -6.59 7.94
C GLN A 75 -3.27 -6.32 9.39
N GLU A 76 -4.23 -6.15 10.30
CA GLU A 76 -3.95 -5.98 11.75
C GLU A 76 -3.36 -7.26 12.36
N ALA A 77 -3.86 -8.42 11.98
CA ALA A 77 -3.31 -9.68 12.45
C ALA A 77 -1.87 -9.90 11.97
N GLN A 78 -1.53 -9.47 10.75
CA GLN A 78 -0.15 -9.52 10.27
C GLN A 78 0.80 -8.72 11.17
N LYS A 79 0.36 -7.55 11.67
CA LYS A 79 1.17 -6.70 12.58
C LYS A 79 1.40 -7.37 13.94
N SER A 80 0.39 -8.04 14.47
CA SER A 80 0.42 -8.64 15.82
C SER A 80 1.20 -9.95 15.90
N ILE A 81 1.53 -10.56 14.76
CA ILE A 81 2.21 -11.85 14.72
C ILE A 81 3.71 -11.65 14.92
N SER A 82 4.21 -11.97 16.11
CA SER A 82 5.65 -12.10 16.35
C SER A 82 6.17 -13.35 15.65
N ARG A 83 7.10 -13.20 14.71
CA ARG A 83 7.71 -14.29 13.96
C ARG A 83 9.21 -14.35 14.24
N LYS A 84 9.73 -15.54 14.32
CA LYS A 84 11.16 -15.77 14.58
C LYS A 84 12.01 -15.42 13.37
N TYR A 85 11.50 -15.75 12.18
CA TYR A 85 12.24 -15.62 10.94
C TYR A 85 11.78 -14.47 10.04
N PHE A 86 10.78 -13.70 10.50
CA PHE A 86 10.31 -12.51 9.80
C PHE A 86 10.08 -11.36 10.76
N LYS A 87 10.46 -10.17 10.32
CA LYS A 87 10.08 -8.90 10.95
C LYS A 87 9.06 -8.21 10.06
N TYR A 88 7.89 -7.87 10.62
CA TYR A 88 6.90 -7.09 9.89
C TYR A 88 7.31 -5.62 9.86
N ASN A 89 7.31 -5.04 8.66
CA ASN A 89 7.56 -3.62 8.42
C ASN A 89 6.22 -2.94 8.12
N GLU A 90 5.72 -2.14 9.07
CA GLU A 90 4.41 -1.49 8.97
C GLU A 90 4.36 -0.41 7.88
N GLU A 91 5.46 0.33 7.67
CA GLU A 91 5.53 1.40 6.67
C GLU A 91 5.34 0.85 5.25
N TYR A 92 5.90 -0.33 4.98
CA TYR A 92 5.85 -0.95 3.66
C TYR A 92 4.92 -2.16 3.60
N GLN A 93 4.20 -2.48 4.70
CA GLN A 93 3.25 -3.59 4.81
C GLN A 93 3.80 -4.91 4.26
N ARG A 94 4.97 -5.30 4.76
CA ARG A 94 5.69 -6.47 4.27
C ARG A 94 6.48 -7.16 5.38
N PHE A 95 6.81 -8.43 5.16
CA PHE A 95 7.71 -9.18 6.01
C PHE A 95 9.13 -9.12 5.46
N GLU A 96 10.07 -8.75 6.29
CA GLU A 96 11.50 -8.79 6.00
C GLU A 96 12.09 -10.05 6.64
N CYS A 97 12.66 -10.93 5.80
CA CYS A 97 13.27 -12.17 6.27
C CYS A 97 14.50 -11.86 7.15
N THR A 98 14.53 -12.43 8.34
CA THR A 98 15.64 -12.25 9.30
C THR A 98 16.69 -13.35 9.20
N VAL A 99 16.44 -14.40 8.40
CA VAL A 99 17.44 -15.43 8.12
C VAL A 99 18.62 -14.80 7.39
N ASN A 100 19.81 -14.94 7.97
CA ASN A 100 21.03 -14.43 7.34
C ASN A 100 21.51 -15.36 6.21
N VAL A 101 21.01 -15.12 5.01
CA VAL A 101 21.38 -15.91 3.82
C VAL A 101 22.61 -15.29 3.18
N THR A 102 23.79 -15.86 3.46
CA THR A 102 25.05 -15.42 2.86
C THR A 102 25.29 -16.14 1.54
N PHE A 103 24.78 -15.55 0.46
CA PHE A 103 25.04 -16.06 -0.88
C PHE A 103 26.52 -15.92 -1.27
N ALA A 104 27.06 -16.92 -1.98
CA ALA A 104 28.35 -16.76 -2.65
C ALA A 104 28.29 -15.60 -3.67
N PRO A 105 29.42 -14.94 -3.97
CA PRO A 105 29.46 -13.87 -4.95
C PRO A 105 28.79 -14.31 -6.27
N GLU A 106 27.91 -13.45 -6.79
CA GLU A 106 27.20 -13.64 -8.06
C GLU A 106 26.36 -14.94 -8.18
N SER A 107 26.16 -15.65 -7.07
CA SER A 107 25.42 -16.93 -7.04
C SER A 107 23.97 -16.73 -6.58
N PRO A 108 23.01 -17.39 -7.24
CA PRO A 108 21.64 -17.49 -6.77
C PRO A 108 21.39 -18.72 -5.87
N VAL A 109 22.40 -19.56 -5.64
CA VAL A 109 22.26 -20.81 -4.90
C VAL A 109 22.13 -20.53 -3.41
N ILE A 110 21.07 -21.07 -2.80
CA ILE A 110 20.86 -20.95 -1.36
C ILE A 110 21.87 -21.83 -0.62
N PRO A 111 22.63 -21.29 0.34
CA PRO A 111 23.59 -22.07 1.12
C PRO A 111 22.88 -23.11 2.01
N GLN A 112 23.45 -24.31 2.11
CA GLN A 112 22.85 -25.40 2.88
C GLN A 112 22.67 -25.10 4.38
N ASN A 113 23.58 -24.31 4.93
CA ASN A 113 23.52 -23.89 6.36
C ASN A 113 22.29 -23.04 6.70
N CYS A 114 21.53 -22.54 5.71
CA CYS A 114 20.30 -21.77 5.91
C CYS A 114 19.03 -22.64 5.73
N TYR A 115 19.15 -23.89 5.31
CA TYR A 115 18.01 -24.72 4.90
C TYR A 115 16.98 -24.89 6.01
N ASP A 116 17.39 -25.28 7.21
CA ASP A 116 16.46 -25.52 8.32
C ASP A 116 15.73 -24.23 8.71
N GLN A 117 16.45 -23.10 8.77
CA GLN A 117 15.85 -21.81 9.08
C GLN A 117 14.86 -21.35 8.00
N LEU A 118 15.17 -21.62 6.72
CA LEU A 118 14.29 -21.27 5.62
C LEU A 118 13.05 -22.20 5.53
N VAL A 119 13.18 -23.46 5.95
CA VAL A 119 12.02 -24.36 6.09
C VAL A 119 11.08 -23.82 7.16
N GLU A 120 11.59 -23.48 8.32
CA GLU A 120 10.77 -22.91 9.41
C GLU A 120 10.17 -21.55 9.01
N ALA A 121 10.93 -20.72 8.29
CA ALA A 121 10.40 -19.48 7.72
C ALA A 121 9.22 -19.73 6.75
N GLY A 122 9.31 -20.74 5.90
CA GLY A 122 8.22 -21.13 5.00
C GLY A 122 6.97 -21.57 5.76
N LYS A 123 7.13 -22.34 6.85
CA LYS A 123 6.01 -22.72 7.73
C LYS A 123 5.34 -21.50 8.38
N GLU A 124 6.14 -20.52 8.82
CA GLU A 124 5.58 -19.27 9.38
C GLU A 124 4.68 -18.54 8.36
N ILE A 125 5.03 -18.57 7.07
CA ILE A 125 4.20 -17.98 6.00
C ILE A 125 2.91 -18.79 5.81
N GLU A 126 2.99 -20.14 5.77
CA GLU A 126 1.80 -20.99 5.68
C GLU A 126 0.87 -20.77 6.86
N ASP A 127 1.38 -20.69 8.08
CA ASP A 127 0.59 -20.43 9.29
C ASP A 127 -0.15 -19.08 9.24
N ILE A 128 0.44 -18.07 8.60
CA ILE A 128 -0.22 -16.76 8.39
C ILE A 128 -1.40 -16.94 7.45
N ILE A 129 -1.19 -17.61 6.33
CA ILE A 129 -2.20 -17.81 5.29
C ILE A 129 -3.34 -18.71 5.81
N ASP A 130 -2.99 -19.78 6.51
CA ASP A 130 -3.96 -20.76 7.04
C ASP A 130 -4.94 -20.15 8.04
N LYS A 131 -4.55 -19.11 8.78
CA LYS A 131 -5.46 -18.40 9.69
C LYS A 131 -6.63 -17.70 8.97
N PHE A 132 -6.48 -17.43 7.70
CA PHE A 132 -7.46 -16.66 6.92
C PHE A 132 -8.07 -17.41 5.75
N LYS A 133 -7.72 -18.70 5.57
CA LYS A 133 -8.22 -19.53 4.46
C LYS A 133 -9.73 -19.74 4.45
N GLU A 134 -10.38 -19.66 5.63
CA GLU A 134 -11.82 -19.85 5.77
C GLU A 134 -12.64 -18.62 5.40
N SER A 135 -11.96 -17.51 5.09
CA SER A 135 -12.64 -16.28 4.63
C SER A 135 -13.13 -16.46 3.19
N ALA A 136 -14.40 -16.77 3.01
CA ALA A 136 -15.03 -16.82 1.70
C ALA A 136 -14.79 -15.52 0.92
N ASN A 137 -14.52 -15.62 -0.38
CA ASN A 137 -14.29 -14.50 -1.29
C ASN A 137 -13.04 -13.66 -1.00
N VAL A 138 -12.08 -14.16 -0.21
CA VAL A 138 -10.77 -13.54 -0.03
C VAL A 138 -9.69 -14.46 -0.57
N SER A 139 -8.91 -13.96 -1.50
CA SER A 139 -7.74 -14.63 -2.08
C SER A 139 -6.47 -13.88 -1.70
N PHE A 140 -5.31 -14.50 -1.92
CA PHE A 140 -4.03 -13.94 -1.50
C PHE A 140 -3.01 -13.97 -2.63
N LYS A 141 -2.24 -12.90 -2.73
CA LYS A 141 -1.00 -12.88 -3.52
C LYS A 141 0.19 -12.90 -2.57
N VAL A 142 1.00 -13.93 -2.67
CA VAL A 142 2.27 -14.03 -1.95
C VAL A 142 3.37 -13.61 -2.88
N VAL A 143 3.97 -12.46 -2.65
CA VAL A 143 5.09 -11.95 -3.44
C VAL A 143 6.39 -12.30 -2.71
N ILE A 144 7.26 -13.06 -3.37
CA ILE A 144 8.61 -13.37 -2.90
C ILE A 144 9.57 -12.45 -3.67
N GLU A 145 10.10 -11.45 -2.99
CA GLU A 145 11.04 -10.49 -3.59
C GLU A 145 12.46 -10.78 -3.10
N GLY A 146 13.38 -10.98 -4.04
CA GLY A 146 14.80 -11.00 -3.75
C GLY A 146 15.42 -9.61 -3.87
N ARG A 147 16.44 -9.35 -3.05
CA ARG A 147 17.20 -8.11 -3.07
C ARG A 147 18.69 -8.36 -3.21
N ALA A 148 19.41 -7.37 -3.70
CA ALA A 148 20.86 -7.36 -3.78
C ALA A 148 21.44 -6.13 -3.07
N ALA A 149 22.65 -6.27 -2.52
CA ALA A 149 23.39 -5.16 -1.95
C ALA A 149 24.34 -4.56 -3.00
N LYS A 150 24.49 -3.24 -2.96
CA LYS A 150 25.53 -2.55 -3.71
C LYS A 150 26.89 -2.85 -3.09
N SER A 151 27.92 -2.93 -3.93
CA SER A 151 29.29 -3.04 -3.45
C SER A 151 29.77 -1.70 -2.88
N HIS A 152 30.55 -1.77 -1.79
CA HIS A 152 31.23 -0.62 -1.24
C HIS A 152 32.16 0.05 -2.26
N ASN A 153 32.83 -0.75 -3.09
CA ASN A 153 33.73 -0.27 -4.13
C ASN A 153 33.00 0.30 -5.36
N ASN A 154 31.69 0.11 -5.46
CA ASN A 154 30.87 0.61 -6.55
C ASN A 154 29.51 1.12 -6.05
N PRO A 155 29.47 2.31 -5.44
CA PRO A 155 28.25 2.89 -4.90
C PRO A 155 27.26 3.34 -5.98
N ASN A 156 27.77 3.63 -7.20
CA ASN A 156 27.00 4.10 -8.35
C ASN A 156 27.08 3.10 -9.52
N PRO A 157 26.38 1.96 -9.45
CA PRO A 157 26.42 0.94 -10.47
C PRO A 157 25.85 1.44 -11.81
N SER A 158 26.43 0.97 -12.92
CA SER A 158 25.93 1.21 -14.28
C SER A 158 24.55 0.59 -14.49
N ASN A 159 23.88 0.94 -15.58
CA ASN A 159 22.59 0.34 -15.94
C ASN A 159 22.68 -1.18 -16.14
N ASP A 160 23.76 -1.65 -16.75
CA ASP A 160 24.00 -3.10 -16.96
C ASP A 160 24.17 -3.82 -15.61
N GLN A 161 24.88 -3.21 -14.66
CA GLN A 161 25.05 -3.76 -13.32
C GLN A 161 23.74 -3.76 -12.54
N LYS A 162 22.88 -2.76 -12.71
CA LYS A 162 21.54 -2.73 -12.14
C LYS A 162 20.66 -3.83 -12.73
N ALA A 163 20.67 -3.99 -14.05
CA ALA A 163 19.94 -5.06 -14.74
C ALA A 163 20.40 -6.44 -14.30
N TYR A 164 21.73 -6.65 -14.20
CA TYR A 164 22.30 -7.89 -13.67
C TYR A 164 21.85 -8.16 -12.23
N ALA A 165 21.92 -7.16 -11.36
CA ALA A 165 21.49 -7.29 -9.96
C ALA A 165 20.00 -7.61 -9.83
N ALA A 166 19.15 -7.03 -10.68
CA ALA A 166 17.72 -7.35 -10.72
C ALA A 166 17.49 -8.80 -11.11
N ARG A 167 18.16 -9.28 -12.18
CA ARG A 167 18.07 -10.68 -12.58
C ARG A 167 18.56 -11.65 -11.50
N LEU A 168 19.71 -11.38 -10.90
CA LEU A 168 20.26 -12.21 -9.82
C LEU A 168 19.32 -12.24 -8.61
N SER A 169 18.71 -11.12 -8.28
CA SER A 169 17.72 -11.02 -7.19
C SER A 169 16.47 -11.86 -7.49
N TYR A 170 15.98 -11.82 -8.72
CA TYR A 170 14.87 -12.64 -9.18
C TYR A 170 15.22 -14.14 -9.08
N GLU A 171 16.39 -14.55 -9.55
CA GLU A 171 16.82 -15.94 -9.48
C GLU A 171 16.95 -16.45 -8.04
N ARG A 172 17.41 -15.60 -7.11
CA ARG A 172 17.44 -15.92 -5.68
C ARG A 172 16.04 -16.14 -5.11
N ALA A 173 15.11 -15.25 -5.41
CA ALA A 173 13.71 -15.38 -4.99
C ALA A 173 13.05 -16.64 -5.60
N ARG A 174 13.31 -16.91 -6.88
CA ARG A 174 12.85 -18.12 -7.56
C ARG A 174 13.40 -19.39 -6.91
N ASN A 175 14.67 -19.39 -6.55
CA ASN A 175 15.29 -20.54 -5.87
C ASN A 175 14.71 -20.75 -4.47
N LEU A 176 14.38 -19.68 -3.74
CA LEU A 176 13.66 -19.80 -2.47
C LEU A 176 12.28 -20.41 -2.67
N HIS A 177 11.52 -19.95 -3.64
CA HIS A 177 10.21 -20.52 -3.96
C HIS A 177 10.31 -22.00 -4.33
N LEU A 178 11.25 -22.38 -5.22
CA LEU A 178 11.47 -23.78 -5.58
C LEU A 178 11.92 -24.62 -4.39
N PHE A 179 12.76 -24.08 -3.52
CA PHE A 179 13.18 -24.73 -2.30
C PHE A 179 11.97 -25.03 -1.39
N TRP A 180 11.11 -24.07 -1.15
CA TRP A 180 9.88 -24.26 -0.37
C TRP A 180 8.92 -25.24 -1.02
N LYS A 181 8.72 -25.15 -2.33
CA LYS A 181 7.88 -26.09 -3.08
C LYS A 181 8.40 -27.53 -2.99
N ASN A 182 9.72 -27.73 -3.12
CA ASN A 182 10.36 -29.05 -2.98
C ASN A 182 10.28 -29.62 -1.55
N LYS A 183 10.09 -28.76 -0.55
CA LYS A 183 9.84 -29.15 0.85
C LYS A 183 8.34 -29.34 1.16
N GLY A 184 7.47 -29.24 0.16
CA GLY A 184 6.02 -29.34 0.31
C GLY A 184 5.37 -28.09 0.91
N LEU A 185 6.14 -26.99 1.07
CA LEU A 185 5.67 -25.72 1.58
C LEU A 185 5.08 -24.87 0.46
N LEU A 186 4.11 -24.02 0.82
CA LEU A 186 3.38 -23.12 -0.10
C LEU A 186 2.62 -23.84 -1.24
N SER A 187 2.62 -25.18 -1.25
CA SER A 187 1.94 -25.97 -2.28
C SER A 187 0.41 -25.91 -2.17
N ASN A 188 -0.11 -25.51 -1.02
CA ASN A 188 -1.53 -25.38 -0.78
C ASN A 188 -2.09 -23.98 -1.11
N ILE A 189 -1.23 -23.00 -1.37
CA ILE A 189 -1.66 -21.63 -1.67
C ILE A 189 -2.60 -21.60 -2.89
N GLU A 190 -2.24 -22.28 -3.97
CA GLU A 190 -3.07 -22.36 -5.18
C GLU A 190 -4.42 -23.06 -4.90
N LYS A 191 -4.45 -24.05 -4.00
CA LYS A 191 -5.69 -24.71 -3.57
C LYS A 191 -6.55 -23.86 -2.64
N GLN A 192 -5.97 -22.83 -2.06
CA GLN A 192 -6.60 -21.89 -1.13
C GLN A 192 -6.92 -20.54 -1.80
N ASN A 193 -7.10 -20.54 -3.13
CA ASN A 193 -7.33 -19.34 -3.93
C ASN A 193 -6.19 -18.30 -3.81
N GLY A 194 -4.95 -18.75 -3.69
CA GLY A 194 -3.77 -17.90 -3.63
C GLY A 194 -2.89 -18.03 -4.86
N GLU A 195 -2.07 -17.03 -5.11
CA GLU A 195 -1.09 -16.98 -6.18
C GLU A 195 0.28 -16.62 -5.62
N VAL A 196 1.35 -17.23 -6.14
CA VAL A 196 2.73 -16.89 -5.78
C VAL A 196 3.39 -16.12 -6.90
N PHE A 197 3.91 -14.92 -6.59
CA PHE A 197 4.67 -14.07 -7.49
C PHE A 197 6.12 -14.01 -7.07
N ILE A 198 7.02 -14.02 -8.04
CA ILE A 198 8.45 -13.92 -7.83
C ILE A 198 8.94 -12.61 -8.41
N SER A 199 9.71 -11.86 -7.64
CA SER A 199 10.23 -10.56 -8.02
C SER A 199 11.70 -10.42 -7.64
N GLY A 200 12.41 -9.56 -8.38
CA GLY A 200 13.79 -9.21 -8.07
C GLY A 200 13.99 -7.70 -8.22
N SER A 201 14.21 -6.99 -7.13
CA SER A 201 14.40 -5.54 -7.13
C SER A 201 15.86 -5.10 -7.28
N GLY A 202 16.81 -6.03 -7.26
CA GLY A 202 18.23 -5.69 -7.42
C GLY A 202 18.69 -4.67 -6.40
N PHE A 203 19.18 -3.54 -6.89
CA PHE A 203 19.64 -2.39 -6.08
C PHE A 203 18.55 -1.36 -5.84
N GLU A 204 17.31 -1.62 -6.25
CA GLU A 204 16.20 -0.67 -6.20
C GLU A 204 15.14 -1.09 -5.17
N GLY A 205 14.04 -0.39 -5.14
CA GLY A 205 12.94 -0.63 -4.22
C GLY A 205 12.97 0.25 -2.97
N LYS A 206 11.79 0.43 -2.37
CA LYS A 206 11.62 1.23 -1.15
C LYS A 206 12.13 0.50 0.10
N GLY A 207 12.42 1.26 1.15
CA GLY A 207 12.81 0.71 2.46
C GLY A 207 14.13 -0.05 2.41
N ARG A 208 15.08 0.40 1.61
CA ARG A 208 16.44 -0.14 1.60
C ARG A 208 17.26 0.45 2.73
N TYR A 209 18.13 -0.38 3.31
CA TYR A 209 19.14 0.10 4.23
C TYR A 209 20.17 0.93 3.47
N LYS A 210 20.51 2.09 4.04
CA LYS A 210 21.47 3.05 3.45
C LYS A 210 22.83 2.94 4.15
N GLY A 211 23.87 3.40 3.47
CA GLY A 211 25.24 3.27 3.95
C GLY A 211 25.82 1.88 3.69
N PHE A 212 27.09 1.68 4.02
CA PHE A 212 27.79 0.41 3.80
C PHE A 212 28.05 -0.32 5.12
N GLY A 213 28.32 -1.61 5.03
CA GLY A 213 28.63 -2.47 6.16
C GLY A 213 27.41 -3.19 6.75
N PRO A 214 27.58 -3.86 7.90
CA PRO A 214 26.59 -4.78 8.47
C PRO A 214 25.23 -4.17 8.78
N ASN A 215 25.19 -2.88 9.07
CA ASN A 215 23.94 -2.14 9.37
C ASN A 215 23.37 -1.38 8.15
N GLY A 216 24.02 -1.43 7.01
CA GLY A 216 23.67 -0.76 5.79
C GLY A 216 23.34 -1.71 4.65
N GLU A 217 23.99 -1.52 3.50
CA GLU A 217 23.74 -2.26 2.26
C GLU A 217 23.82 -3.79 2.41
N ASP A 218 24.65 -4.32 3.31
CA ASP A 218 24.73 -5.77 3.52
C ASP A 218 23.40 -6.38 3.96
N ARG A 219 22.56 -5.64 4.70
CA ARG A 219 21.21 -6.06 5.08
C ARG A 219 20.22 -6.11 3.91
N ASN A 220 20.56 -5.52 2.77
CA ASN A 220 19.74 -5.63 1.57
C ASN A 220 19.91 -6.98 0.85
N LYS A 221 20.86 -7.83 1.26
CA LYS A 221 20.99 -9.23 0.80
C LYS A 221 19.95 -10.10 1.51
N THR A 222 18.68 -9.88 1.24
CA THR A 222 17.58 -10.54 1.96
C THR A 222 16.40 -10.82 1.05
N PHE A 223 15.44 -11.57 1.58
CA PHE A 223 14.14 -11.78 0.97
C PHE A 223 13.07 -10.91 1.65
N ILE A 224 12.16 -10.43 0.84
CA ILE A 224 10.95 -9.74 1.28
C ILE A 224 9.75 -10.58 0.89
N ILE A 225 8.84 -10.77 1.82
CA ILE A 225 7.58 -11.46 1.57
C ILE A 225 6.44 -10.46 1.78
N GLN A 226 5.57 -10.36 0.78
CA GLN A 226 4.32 -9.62 0.92
C GLN A 226 3.15 -10.58 0.74
N ILE A 227 2.20 -10.52 1.65
CA ILE A 227 0.95 -11.25 1.56
C ILE A 227 -0.15 -10.21 1.35
N ILE A 228 -0.70 -10.19 0.15
CA ILE A 228 -1.64 -9.17 -0.30
C ILE A 228 -3.01 -9.83 -0.46
N PRO A 229 -3.96 -9.57 0.45
CA PRO A 229 -5.32 -10.08 0.28
C PRO A 229 -6.04 -9.27 -0.81
N TYR A 230 -6.89 -9.95 -1.57
CA TYR A 230 -7.77 -9.32 -2.55
C TYR A 230 -9.11 -10.06 -2.60
N ILE A 231 -10.14 -9.36 -3.06
CA ILE A 231 -11.50 -9.88 -3.16
C ILE A 231 -11.66 -10.62 -4.49
N THR A 232 -12.23 -11.83 -4.44
CA THR A 232 -12.68 -12.58 -5.62
C THR A 232 -14.21 -12.52 -5.68
N TYR A 233 -14.74 -12.16 -6.85
CA TYR A 233 -16.17 -12.07 -7.12
C TYR A 233 -16.70 -13.36 -7.69
#